data_b16679b50129e0b1373b46ee059a89c6
#
_entry.id   b16679b50129e0b1373b46ee059a89c6
#
_cell.length_a   1.000
_cell.length_b   1.000
_cell.length_c   1.000
_cell.angle_alpha   90.00
_cell.angle_beta   90.00
_cell.angle_gamma   90.00
#
_symmetry.space_group_name_H-M   'P 1'
#
loop_
_entity.id
_entity.type
_entity.pdbx_description
1 polymer ?
#
loop_
_entity_poly.entity_id
_entity_poly.type
_entity_poly.pdbx_seq_one_letter_code
_entity_poly.pdbx_strand_id
1 'polypeptide(L)'
;MSNRKYFGTDGIRGKVGEPPVTPDFMLKLGWAAGKVLARNGSRKIIIGKDTRISGYMLESALEAGLAAAGLSAAFTGPMPTPAIAYLTRTFRAEAGIVISASHNPFDDNGIKFFSIEGTKLPDEVEEAIEAEMEKPITCVESAELGRASRIVDAAGRYIEFCKGTFPSELSLNGLKIVVDCANGATYHIAPNVLRELGAEVITLGVNPDGMNINKECGATDVRQLQARVLAEKADIGLAYDGDGDRIMMVDHLGEKVDGDQILYIIAREGLRQGQLRGGVVGTLMSNMGLELALKQLGIPFARAKVGDRYVLEKLQEKGWRLGAENSGHVILLDKTTTGDGIVAGLQVLTAMVRNHMSLHDLCSGMKLLPQILVNVRFSGDTDPLEDAQVKNVTAEAEKELRGRGRVLLRKSGTEPLIRVMVEGEDEALVTALAHRIADAVKAV
;
A
#
# COMPACT_ATOMS: atom_id res chain seq x y z
N MET A 1 16.75 -7.93 16.38
CA MET A 1 16.30 -8.24 15.01
C MET A 1 15.26 -9.33 15.15
N SER A 2 14.09 -9.16 14.56
CA SER A 2 13.02 -10.18 14.59
C SER A 2 13.54 -11.46 13.92
N ASN A 3 13.30 -12.61 14.56
CA ASN A 3 13.82 -13.90 14.13
C ASN A 3 12.85 -14.63 13.17
N ARG A 4 12.03 -13.83 12.43
CA ARG A 4 11.00 -14.33 11.51
C ARG A 4 11.64 -14.91 10.25
N LYS A 5 11.20 -16.11 9.89
CA LYS A 5 11.68 -16.88 8.74
C LYS A 5 10.88 -16.65 7.47
N TYR A 6 9.55 -16.50 7.61
CA TYR A 6 8.61 -16.41 6.50
C TYR A 6 7.90 -15.04 6.43
N PHE A 7 7.58 -14.44 7.58
CA PHE A 7 6.95 -13.13 7.62
C PHE A 7 7.96 -12.04 7.28
N GLY A 8 7.68 -11.33 6.17
CA GLY A 8 8.37 -10.10 5.77
C GLY A 8 7.76 -8.85 6.43
N THR A 9 8.04 -7.67 5.86
CA THR A 9 7.49 -6.38 6.33
C THR A 9 6.00 -6.26 6.04
N ASP A 10 5.46 -7.02 5.07
CA ASP A 10 4.05 -6.97 4.64
C ASP A 10 3.51 -8.39 4.39
N GLY A 11 3.59 -9.24 5.41
CA GLY A 11 3.13 -10.62 5.36
C GLY A 11 4.09 -11.58 4.67
N ILE A 12 3.57 -12.73 4.24
CA ILE A 12 4.30 -13.79 3.54
C ILE A 12 4.03 -13.63 2.04
N ARG A 13 5.06 -13.61 1.20
CA ARG A 13 4.93 -13.47 -0.25
C ARG A 13 5.86 -14.42 -0.99
N GLY A 14 5.48 -14.80 -2.20
CA GLY A 14 6.32 -15.59 -3.09
C GLY A 14 5.60 -15.98 -4.37
N LYS A 15 6.32 -16.72 -5.19
CA LYS A 15 5.78 -17.28 -6.43
C LYS A 15 4.87 -18.46 -6.14
N VAL A 16 3.71 -18.49 -6.77
CA VAL A 16 2.73 -19.57 -6.58
C VAL A 16 3.31 -20.90 -7.06
N GLY A 17 3.16 -21.93 -6.22
CA GLY A 17 3.72 -23.26 -6.47
C GLY A 17 5.14 -23.46 -5.94
N GLU A 18 5.78 -22.41 -5.46
CA GLU A 18 7.08 -22.46 -4.78
C GLU A 18 6.91 -22.09 -3.29
N PRO A 19 7.64 -22.75 -2.36
CA PRO A 19 7.58 -22.36 -0.96
C PRO A 19 7.99 -20.89 -0.76
N PRO A 20 7.27 -20.12 0.07
CA PRO A 20 6.19 -20.54 0.97
C PRO A 20 4.76 -20.46 0.38
N VAL A 21 4.57 -20.23 -0.92
CA VAL A 21 3.23 -20.07 -1.51
C VAL A 21 2.75 -21.39 -2.15
N THR A 22 2.58 -22.40 -1.32
CA THR A 22 2.10 -23.75 -1.68
C THR A 22 0.87 -24.16 -0.85
N PRO A 23 0.01 -25.08 -1.32
CA PRO A 23 -1.20 -25.48 -0.61
C PRO A 23 -0.90 -26.11 0.77
N ASP A 24 0.13 -26.95 0.87
CA ASP A 24 0.54 -27.60 2.12
C ASP A 24 1.06 -26.57 3.14
N PHE A 25 1.83 -25.60 2.69
CA PHE A 25 2.27 -24.49 3.55
C PHE A 25 1.08 -23.67 4.05
N MET A 26 0.11 -23.34 3.18
CA MET A 26 -1.08 -22.58 3.55
C MET A 26 -1.99 -23.33 4.50
N LEU A 27 -2.14 -24.66 4.33
CA LEU A 27 -2.85 -25.51 5.27
C LEU A 27 -2.20 -25.41 6.67
N LYS A 28 -0.87 -25.54 6.71
CA LYS A 28 -0.10 -25.48 7.95
C LYS A 28 -0.14 -24.09 8.59
N LEU A 29 -0.02 -23.04 7.79
CA LEU A 29 -0.15 -21.65 8.22
C LEU A 29 -1.54 -21.36 8.83
N GLY A 30 -2.62 -21.80 8.17
CA GLY A 30 -3.98 -21.67 8.66
C GLY A 30 -4.18 -22.37 10.00
N TRP A 31 -3.67 -23.60 10.14
CA TRP A 31 -3.71 -24.35 11.39
C TRP A 31 -2.93 -23.66 12.51
N ALA A 32 -1.70 -23.24 12.25
CA ALA A 32 -0.83 -22.58 13.23
C ALA A 32 -1.42 -21.22 13.66
N ALA A 33 -1.89 -20.41 12.70
CA ALA A 33 -2.57 -19.17 13.01
C ALA A 33 -3.82 -19.41 13.85
N GLY A 34 -4.60 -20.48 13.53
CA GLY A 34 -5.74 -20.89 14.32
C GLY A 34 -5.38 -21.20 15.77
N LYS A 35 -4.32 -21.95 16.01
CA LYS A 35 -3.84 -22.30 17.37
C LYS A 35 -3.39 -21.08 18.17
N VAL A 36 -2.72 -20.13 17.53
CA VAL A 36 -2.19 -18.93 18.19
C VAL A 36 -3.28 -17.91 18.47
N LEU A 37 -4.19 -17.70 17.52
CA LEU A 37 -5.23 -16.67 17.57
C LEU A 37 -6.49 -17.09 18.37
N ALA A 38 -6.73 -18.38 18.58
CA ALA A 38 -7.95 -18.90 19.26
C ALA A 38 -8.09 -18.51 20.75
N ARG A 39 -7.31 -17.55 21.24
CA ARG A 39 -7.17 -17.28 22.70
C ARG A 39 -8.27 -16.39 23.30
N ASN A 40 -9.03 -15.67 22.50
CA ASN A 40 -9.89 -14.58 22.99
C ASN A 40 -11.41 -14.86 22.94
N GLY A 41 -11.85 -16.09 22.62
CA GLY A 41 -13.25 -16.49 22.73
C GLY A 41 -14.14 -16.27 21.49
N SER A 42 -13.80 -15.38 20.57
CA SER A 42 -14.38 -15.36 19.22
C SER A 42 -13.69 -16.44 18.37
N ARG A 43 -14.44 -17.26 17.68
CA ARG A 43 -13.86 -18.33 16.84
C ARG A 43 -13.98 -18.00 15.35
N LYS A 44 -13.96 -16.71 14.99
CA LYS A 44 -14.19 -16.27 13.60
C LYS A 44 -12.96 -15.56 13.05
N ILE A 45 -12.50 -15.98 11.87
CA ILE A 45 -11.50 -15.29 11.05
C ILE A 45 -12.20 -14.79 9.79
N ILE A 46 -11.96 -13.54 9.41
CA ILE A 46 -12.42 -13.00 8.11
C ILE A 46 -11.33 -13.24 7.09
N ILE A 47 -11.70 -13.78 5.93
CA ILE A 47 -10.76 -14.02 4.82
C ILE A 47 -11.28 -13.33 3.58
N GLY A 48 -10.41 -12.47 3.01
CA GLY A 48 -10.60 -11.88 1.69
C GLY A 48 -9.41 -12.16 0.78
N LYS A 49 -9.59 -11.85 -0.48
CA LYS A 49 -8.56 -12.05 -1.50
C LYS A 49 -8.65 -11.01 -2.59
N ASP A 50 -7.60 -10.86 -3.38
CA ASP A 50 -7.68 -10.18 -4.64
C ASP A 50 -8.24 -11.12 -5.75
N THR A 51 -8.07 -10.74 -7.00
CA THR A 51 -8.68 -11.44 -8.14
C THR A 51 -7.81 -12.55 -8.74
N ARG A 52 -6.63 -12.84 -8.16
CA ARG A 52 -5.71 -13.87 -8.68
C ARG A 52 -6.35 -15.23 -8.66
N ILE A 53 -6.14 -16.02 -9.71
CA ILE A 53 -6.67 -17.39 -9.80
C ILE A 53 -6.17 -18.28 -8.66
N SER A 54 -4.93 -18.11 -8.23
CA SER A 54 -4.33 -18.85 -7.10
C SER A 54 -5.02 -18.59 -5.77
N GLY A 55 -5.71 -17.45 -5.62
CA GLY A 55 -6.43 -17.09 -4.41
C GLY A 55 -7.46 -18.14 -3.99
N TYR A 56 -8.11 -18.81 -4.93
CA TYR A 56 -9.09 -19.85 -4.62
C TYR A 56 -8.45 -21.09 -3.98
N MET A 57 -7.31 -21.54 -4.51
CA MET A 57 -6.56 -22.67 -3.97
C MET A 57 -6.03 -22.37 -2.56
N LEU A 58 -5.41 -21.18 -2.38
CA LEU A 58 -4.81 -20.77 -1.12
C LEU A 58 -5.89 -20.55 -0.03
N GLU A 59 -7.03 -19.97 -0.41
CA GLU A 59 -8.19 -19.78 0.48
C GLU A 59 -8.71 -21.13 1.03
N SER A 60 -8.87 -22.13 0.16
CA SER A 60 -9.33 -23.47 0.57
C SER A 60 -8.35 -24.17 1.50
N ALA A 61 -7.05 -24.02 1.25
CA ALA A 61 -6.00 -24.60 2.08
C ALA A 61 -5.97 -23.94 3.48
N LEU A 62 -6.03 -22.62 3.55
CA LEU A 62 -6.12 -21.87 4.81
C LEU A 62 -7.37 -22.24 5.61
N GLU A 63 -8.52 -22.36 4.94
CA GLU A 63 -9.79 -22.79 5.55
C GLU A 63 -9.64 -24.12 6.26
N ALA A 64 -9.10 -25.14 5.56
CA ALA A 64 -8.93 -26.47 6.12
C ALA A 64 -8.04 -26.46 7.38
N GLY A 65 -6.95 -25.67 7.36
CA GLY A 65 -6.08 -25.49 8.51
C GLY A 65 -6.78 -24.83 9.69
N LEU A 66 -7.48 -23.71 9.45
CA LEU A 66 -8.24 -22.99 10.48
C LEU A 66 -9.33 -23.89 11.09
N ALA A 67 -10.07 -24.62 10.25
CA ALA A 67 -11.13 -25.53 10.70
C ALA A 67 -10.57 -26.64 11.59
N ALA A 68 -9.42 -27.22 11.23
CA ALA A 68 -8.73 -28.25 12.06
C ALA A 68 -8.27 -27.69 13.41
N ALA A 69 -7.97 -26.38 13.50
CA ALA A 69 -7.63 -25.70 14.75
C ALA A 69 -8.87 -25.24 15.56
N GLY A 70 -10.10 -25.42 15.05
CA GLY A 70 -11.35 -25.03 15.71
C GLY A 70 -11.82 -23.61 15.43
N LEU A 71 -11.26 -22.91 14.42
CA LEU A 71 -11.71 -21.58 14.02
C LEU A 71 -12.57 -21.63 12.75
N SER A 72 -13.60 -20.81 12.76
CA SER A 72 -14.50 -20.65 11.60
C SER A 72 -13.98 -19.57 10.66
N ALA A 73 -13.99 -19.84 9.36
CA ALA A 73 -13.65 -18.90 8.31
C ALA A 73 -14.91 -18.22 7.75
N ALA A 74 -14.87 -16.88 7.63
CA ALA A 74 -15.93 -16.10 7.01
C ALA A 74 -15.37 -15.39 5.78
N PHE A 75 -15.83 -15.80 4.60
CA PHE A 75 -15.30 -15.36 3.30
C PHE A 75 -16.03 -14.14 2.76
N THR A 76 -15.28 -13.16 2.29
CA THR A 76 -15.81 -11.97 1.63
C THR A 76 -15.84 -12.09 0.10
N GLY A 77 -15.05 -13.02 -0.47
CA GLY A 77 -14.69 -13.03 -1.88
C GLY A 77 -13.63 -11.96 -2.18
N PRO A 78 -13.49 -11.54 -3.46
CA PRO A 78 -12.55 -10.48 -3.82
C PRO A 78 -12.94 -9.14 -3.18
N MET A 79 -12.08 -8.64 -2.30
CA MET A 79 -12.26 -7.38 -1.56
C MET A 79 -10.91 -6.70 -1.34
N PRO A 80 -10.85 -5.36 -1.35
CA PRO A 80 -9.63 -4.62 -1.04
C PRO A 80 -9.04 -4.97 0.31
N THR A 81 -7.71 -4.95 0.40
CA THR A 81 -6.98 -5.17 1.67
C THR A 81 -7.53 -4.30 2.83
N PRO A 82 -7.74 -2.97 2.66
CA PRO A 82 -8.32 -2.15 3.72
C PRO A 82 -9.76 -2.54 4.09
N ALA A 83 -10.52 -3.11 3.18
CA ALA A 83 -11.86 -3.62 3.48
C ALA A 83 -11.80 -4.77 4.50
N ILE A 84 -10.81 -5.65 4.40
CA ILE A 84 -10.66 -6.75 5.35
C ILE A 84 -10.26 -6.24 6.73
N ALA A 85 -9.34 -5.26 6.80
CA ALA A 85 -9.00 -4.59 8.05
C ALA A 85 -10.25 -3.95 8.71
N TYR A 86 -11.07 -3.25 7.94
CA TYR A 86 -12.32 -2.65 8.39
C TYR A 86 -13.34 -3.70 8.86
N LEU A 87 -13.58 -4.75 8.06
CA LEU A 87 -14.56 -5.78 8.38
C LEU A 87 -14.15 -6.62 9.59
N THR A 88 -12.85 -6.87 9.79
CA THR A 88 -12.33 -7.56 10.98
C THR A 88 -12.77 -6.87 12.26
N ARG A 89 -12.63 -5.56 12.32
CA ARG A 89 -13.10 -4.73 13.45
C ARG A 89 -14.61 -4.73 13.58
N THR A 90 -15.31 -4.51 12.46
CA THR A 90 -16.77 -4.36 12.44
C THR A 90 -17.48 -5.63 12.87
N PHE A 91 -16.97 -6.79 12.46
CA PHE A 91 -17.50 -8.10 12.85
C PHE A 91 -16.92 -8.62 14.17
N ARG A 92 -16.00 -7.90 14.80
CA ARG A 92 -15.27 -8.33 16.01
C ARG A 92 -14.67 -9.72 15.83
N ALA A 93 -14.07 -9.96 14.68
CA ALA A 93 -13.38 -11.21 14.39
C ALA A 93 -12.02 -11.24 15.09
N GLU A 94 -11.50 -12.44 15.40
CA GLU A 94 -10.17 -12.61 16.05
C GLU A 94 -9.03 -12.04 15.18
N ALA A 95 -9.16 -12.22 13.86
CA ALA A 95 -8.22 -11.67 12.89
C ALA A 95 -8.87 -11.57 11.51
N GLY A 96 -8.21 -10.82 10.63
CA GLY A 96 -8.44 -10.78 9.20
C GLY A 96 -7.27 -11.38 8.44
N ILE A 97 -7.56 -12.10 7.37
CA ILE A 97 -6.55 -12.63 6.45
C ILE A 97 -6.85 -12.10 5.05
N VAL A 98 -5.83 -11.59 4.38
CA VAL A 98 -5.90 -11.17 2.98
C VAL A 98 -4.94 -12.03 2.15
N ILE A 99 -5.48 -12.61 1.09
CA ILE A 99 -4.70 -13.38 0.11
C ILE A 99 -4.43 -12.47 -1.07
N SER A 100 -3.24 -11.88 -1.10
CA SER A 100 -2.81 -10.94 -2.15
C SER A 100 -1.30 -10.72 -2.15
N ALA A 101 -0.74 -10.43 -3.31
CA ALA A 101 0.60 -9.89 -3.48
C ALA A 101 0.58 -8.43 -3.97
N SER A 102 -0.49 -7.66 -3.68
CA SER A 102 -0.65 -6.25 -4.00
C SER A 102 -0.39 -5.96 -5.50
N HIS A 103 0.65 -5.22 -5.82
CA HIS A 103 1.00 -4.76 -7.17
C HIS A 103 1.82 -5.76 -8.01
N ASN A 104 2.16 -6.93 -7.47
CA ASN A 104 2.92 -7.95 -8.20
C ASN A 104 2.08 -8.57 -9.34
N PRO A 105 2.71 -9.22 -10.34
CA PRO A 105 2.00 -9.97 -11.37
C PRO A 105 1.22 -11.16 -10.78
N PHE A 106 0.36 -11.78 -11.60
CA PHE A 106 -0.62 -12.77 -11.13
C PHE A 106 -0.01 -14.08 -10.62
N ASP A 107 1.19 -14.44 -11.05
CA ASP A 107 1.93 -15.63 -10.67
C ASP A 107 2.60 -15.54 -9.30
N ASP A 108 2.64 -14.36 -8.70
CA ASP A 108 2.92 -14.16 -7.30
C ASP A 108 1.63 -14.14 -6.46
N ASN A 109 1.72 -14.55 -5.19
CA ASN A 109 0.67 -14.33 -4.20
C ASN A 109 1.27 -14.20 -2.80
N GLY A 110 0.42 -13.90 -1.81
CA GLY A 110 0.86 -13.72 -0.44
C GLY A 110 -0.28 -13.75 0.57
N ILE A 111 0.08 -13.75 1.83
CA ILE A 111 -0.84 -13.74 2.95
C ILE A 111 -0.49 -12.59 3.88
N LYS A 112 -1.44 -11.72 4.13
CA LYS A 112 -1.37 -10.64 5.11
C LYS A 112 -2.34 -10.92 6.24
N PHE A 113 -1.93 -10.61 7.46
CA PHE A 113 -2.77 -10.75 8.65
C PHE A 113 -3.10 -9.39 9.26
N PHE A 114 -4.33 -9.28 9.73
CA PHE A 114 -4.81 -8.15 10.53
C PHE A 114 -5.28 -8.62 11.89
N SER A 115 -4.93 -7.88 12.93
CA SER A 115 -5.41 -8.10 14.29
C SER A 115 -6.90 -7.75 14.43
N ILE A 116 -7.49 -8.04 15.58
CA ILE A 116 -8.86 -7.62 15.95
C ILE A 116 -9.07 -6.09 15.80
N GLU A 117 -8.00 -5.31 15.95
CA GLU A 117 -8.02 -3.85 15.79
C GLU A 117 -7.95 -3.41 14.31
N GLY A 118 -7.83 -4.35 13.37
CA GLY A 118 -7.65 -4.06 11.95
C GLY A 118 -6.29 -3.45 11.61
N THR A 119 -5.29 -3.69 12.44
CA THR A 119 -3.87 -3.34 12.21
C THR A 119 -3.08 -4.60 11.89
N LYS A 120 -1.87 -4.46 11.35
CA LYS A 120 -0.96 -5.60 11.18
C LYS A 120 -0.73 -6.31 12.52
N LEU A 121 -0.50 -7.63 12.47
CA LEU A 121 -0.17 -8.37 13.68
C LEU A 121 1.13 -7.84 14.32
N PRO A 122 1.23 -7.85 15.66
CA PRO A 122 2.50 -7.65 16.35
C PRO A 122 3.52 -8.73 15.98
N ASP A 123 4.81 -8.39 15.99
CA ASP A 123 5.91 -9.31 15.65
C ASP A 123 5.89 -10.57 16.48
N GLU A 124 5.57 -10.45 17.77
CA GLU A 124 5.51 -11.57 18.70
C GLU A 124 4.42 -12.59 18.33
N VAL A 125 3.33 -12.11 17.71
CA VAL A 125 2.25 -12.99 17.23
C VAL A 125 2.66 -13.68 15.94
N GLU A 126 3.32 -12.98 15.01
CA GLU A 126 3.89 -13.57 13.81
C GLU A 126 4.95 -14.63 14.14
N GLU A 127 5.86 -14.35 15.08
CA GLU A 127 6.86 -15.31 15.58
C GLU A 127 6.21 -16.53 16.26
N ALA A 128 5.13 -16.33 17.02
CA ALA A 128 4.39 -17.43 17.64
C ALA A 128 3.70 -18.32 16.60
N ILE A 129 3.18 -17.75 15.51
CA ILE A 129 2.60 -18.51 14.38
C ILE A 129 3.69 -19.34 13.71
N GLU A 130 4.87 -18.77 13.41
CA GLU A 130 5.99 -19.51 12.82
C GLU A 130 6.47 -20.65 13.72
N ALA A 131 6.55 -20.40 15.02
CA ALA A 131 6.93 -21.44 15.99
C ALA A 131 5.90 -22.58 16.06
N GLU A 132 4.60 -22.26 15.94
CA GLU A 132 3.53 -23.27 15.88
C GLU A 132 3.61 -24.09 14.59
N MET A 133 4.01 -23.47 13.45
CA MET A 133 4.19 -24.18 12.18
C MET A 133 5.27 -25.29 12.25
N GLU A 134 6.20 -25.27 13.18
CA GLU A 134 7.18 -26.35 13.31
C GLU A 134 6.59 -27.63 13.95
N LYS A 135 5.39 -27.55 14.55
CA LYS A 135 4.70 -28.68 15.20
C LYS A 135 3.86 -29.50 14.19
N PRO A 136 3.59 -30.78 14.49
CA PRO A 136 2.67 -31.59 13.69
C PRO A 136 1.24 -31.02 13.73
N ILE A 137 0.53 -31.05 12.61
CA ILE A 137 -0.88 -30.68 12.56
C ILE A 137 -1.70 -31.67 13.38
N THR A 138 -2.59 -31.13 14.22
CA THR A 138 -3.58 -31.89 15.00
C THR A 138 -4.96 -31.29 14.78
N CYS A 139 -5.99 -32.14 14.78
CA CYS A 139 -7.38 -31.66 14.75
C CYS A 139 -7.94 -31.56 16.18
N VAL A 140 -8.81 -30.59 16.39
CA VAL A 140 -9.68 -30.56 17.57
C VAL A 140 -10.74 -31.67 17.47
N GLU A 141 -11.49 -31.92 18.54
CA GLU A 141 -12.62 -32.86 18.53
C GLU A 141 -13.64 -32.47 17.44
N SER A 142 -14.31 -33.46 16.85
CA SER A 142 -15.23 -33.24 15.72
C SER A 142 -16.32 -32.19 15.99
N ALA A 143 -16.76 -32.07 17.24
CA ALA A 143 -17.76 -31.10 17.67
C ALA A 143 -17.22 -29.65 17.74
N GLU A 144 -15.91 -29.49 17.76
CA GLU A 144 -15.21 -28.19 17.87
C GLU A 144 -14.63 -27.69 16.55
N LEU A 145 -14.76 -28.47 15.47
CA LEU A 145 -14.28 -28.09 14.16
C LEU A 145 -14.87 -26.75 13.70
N GLY A 146 -14.04 -25.90 13.10
CA GLY A 146 -14.45 -24.64 12.51
C GLY A 146 -15.37 -24.85 11.29
N ARG A 147 -16.17 -23.84 10.97
CA ARG A 147 -17.10 -23.86 9.83
C ARG A 147 -16.79 -22.73 8.86
N ALA A 148 -16.97 -23.00 7.58
CA ALA A 148 -16.94 -21.98 6.54
C ALA A 148 -18.30 -21.26 6.43
N SER A 149 -18.28 -19.97 6.22
CA SER A 149 -19.44 -19.14 5.93
C SER A 149 -19.09 -18.02 4.95
N ARG A 150 -20.08 -17.43 4.31
CA ARG A 150 -19.87 -16.29 3.41
C ARG A 150 -20.53 -15.03 3.96
N ILE A 151 -19.83 -13.91 3.92
CA ILE A 151 -20.36 -12.57 4.25
C ILE A 151 -20.90 -11.97 2.96
N VAL A 152 -22.20 -12.08 2.74
CA VAL A 152 -22.84 -11.68 1.48
C VAL A 152 -22.97 -10.16 1.29
N ASP A 153 -22.94 -9.40 2.37
CA ASP A 153 -23.07 -7.93 2.41
C ASP A 153 -21.74 -7.20 2.62
N ALA A 154 -20.61 -7.91 2.53
CA ALA A 154 -19.26 -7.33 2.75
C ALA A 154 -18.99 -6.11 1.87
N ALA A 155 -19.32 -6.20 0.58
CA ALA A 155 -19.12 -5.12 -0.39
C ALA A 155 -19.94 -3.87 -0.02
N GLY A 156 -21.24 -4.03 0.26
CA GLY A 156 -22.11 -2.91 0.65
C GLY A 156 -21.65 -2.22 1.93
N ARG A 157 -21.21 -2.99 2.94
CA ARG A 157 -20.67 -2.42 4.19
C ARG A 157 -19.44 -1.57 3.96
N TYR A 158 -18.51 -2.03 3.12
CA TYR A 158 -17.30 -1.28 2.86
C TYR A 158 -17.56 -0.08 1.93
N ILE A 159 -18.46 -0.18 0.95
CA ILE A 159 -18.92 0.95 0.13
C ILE A 159 -19.48 2.05 1.02
N GLU A 160 -20.41 1.72 1.94
CA GLU A 160 -20.97 2.69 2.88
C GLU A 160 -19.91 3.30 3.81
N PHE A 161 -18.96 2.50 4.27
CA PHE A 161 -17.83 3.01 5.05
C PHE A 161 -17.01 4.03 4.26
N CYS A 162 -16.61 3.71 3.02
CA CYS A 162 -15.85 4.63 2.17
C CYS A 162 -16.62 5.93 1.94
N LYS A 163 -17.91 5.85 1.57
CA LYS A 163 -18.79 7.02 1.40
C LYS A 163 -18.89 7.86 2.66
N GLY A 164 -18.96 7.22 3.83
CA GLY A 164 -18.97 7.89 5.13
C GLY A 164 -17.70 8.68 5.46
N THR A 165 -16.60 8.47 4.71
CA THR A 165 -15.37 9.29 4.85
C THR A 165 -15.39 10.57 4.02
N PHE A 166 -16.32 10.68 3.07
CA PHE A 166 -16.58 11.86 2.26
C PHE A 166 -17.62 12.75 2.97
N PRO A 167 -17.45 14.08 3.02
CA PRO A 167 -18.37 14.96 3.73
C PRO A 167 -19.79 14.90 3.14
N SER A 168 -20.78 14.70 3.99
CA SER A 168 -22.18 14.50 3.58
C SER A 168 -22.83 15.73 2.92
N GLU A 169 -22.27 16.91 3.16
CA GLU A 169 -22.70 18.17 2.53
C GLU A 169 -22.16 18.38 1.10
N LEU A 170 -21.21 17.52 0.67
CA LEU A 170 -20.60 17.59 -0.66
C LEU A 170 -21.15 16.48 -1.57
N SER A 171 -20.98 16.67 -2.86
CA SER A 171 -21.35 15.73 -3.91
C SER A 171 -20.30 15.73 -5.01
N LEU A 172 -20.14 14.61 -5.69
CA LEU A 172 -19.29 14.50 -6.88
C LEU A 172 -20.08 14.79 -8.18
N ASN A 173 -21.32 15.31 -8.08
CA ASN A 173 -22.11 15.68 -9.23
C ASN A 173 -21.36 16.66 -10.14
N GLY A 174 -21.33 16.37 -11.43
CA GLY A 174 -20.64 17.17 -12.43
C GLY A 174 -19.17 16.81 -12.64
N LEU A 175 -18.60 15.93 -11.81
CA LEU A 175 -17.26 15.39 -12.06
C LEU A 175 -17.33 14.13 -12.92
N LYS A 176 -16.53 14.11 -13.98
CA LYS A 176 -16.26 12.93 -14.81
C LYS A 176 -14.93 12.29 -14.37
N ILE A 177 -15.00 11.07 -13.89
CA ILE A 177 -13.88 10.35 -13.29
C ILE A 177 -13.59 9.08 -14.09
N VAL A 178 -12.35 8.89 -14.55
CA VAL A 178 -11.87 7.61 -15.07
C VAL A 178 -11.26 6.81 -13.94
N VAL A 179 -11.71 5.57 -13.76
CA VAL A 179 -11.26 4.70 -12.66
C VAL A 179 -10.62 3.44 -13.23
N ASP A 180 -9.36 3.23 -12.94
CA ASP A 180 -8.62 2.02 -13.26
C ASP A 180 -8.47 1.17 -12.00
N CYS A 181 -9.13 0.02 -12.00
CA CYS A 181 -9.13 -0.93 -10.88
C CYS A 181 -8.08 -2.06 -11.02
N ALA A 182 -7.13 -1.94 -11.94
CA ALA A 182 -6.05 -2.91 -12.14
C ALA A 182 -6.50 -4.37 -12.39
N ASN A 183 -7.75 -4.61 -12.80
CA ASN A 183 -8.41 -5.93 -12.71
C ASN A 183 -8.26 -6.58 -11.32
N GLY A 184 -8.09 -5.77 -10.29
CA GLY A 184 -7.86 -6.14 -8.89
C GLY A 184 -9.12 -6.06 -8.03
N ALA A 185 -8.92 -6.10 -6.73
CA ALA A 185 -9.98 -6.23 -5.72
C ALA A 185 -10.95 -5.04 -5.66
N THR A 186 -10.56 -3.88 -6.19
CA THR A 186 -11.41 -2.67 -6.23
C THR A 186 -12.43 -2.67 -7.37
N TYR A 187 -12.40 -3.64 -8.31
CA TYR A 187 -13.15 -3.65 -9.57
C TYR A 187 -14.65 -3.42 -9.44
N HIS A 188 -15.27 -3.88 -8.34
CA HIS A 188 -16.71 -3.73 -8.08
C HIS A 188 -17.00 -2.82 -6.88
N ILE A 189 -15.97 -2.26 -6.22
CA ILE A 189 -16.11 -1.38 -5.06
C ILE A 189 -15.94 0.09 -5.47
N ALA A 190 -14.75 0.46 -5.97
CA ALA A 190 -14.41 1.85 -6.25
C ALA A 190 -15.37 2.53 -7.24
N PRO A 191 -15.77 1.90 -8.37
CA PRO A 191 -16.75 2.51 -9.27
C PRO A 191 -18.10 2.77 -8.60
N ASN A 192 -18.55 1.89 -7.70
CA ASN A 192 -19.83 2.05 -7.01
C ASN A 192 -19.77 3.17 -5.97
N VAL A 193 -18.69 3.25 -5.16
CA VAL A 193 -18.47 4.37 -4.23
C VAL A 193 -18.60 5.71 -4.94
N LEU A 194 -17.95 5.87 -6.09
CA LEU A 194 -17.93 7.14 -6.82
C LEU A 194 -19.27 7.46 -7.49
N ARG A 195 -19.94 6.46 -8.08
CA ARG A 195 -21.28 6.64 -8.67
C ARG A 195 -22.32 7.00 -7.61
N GLU A 196 -22.29 6.36 -6.47
CA GLU A 196 -23.23 6.65 -5.38
C GLU A 196 -22.99 8.01 -4.74
N LEU A 197 -21.78 8.59 -4.88
CA LEU A 197 -21.49 9.97 -4.51
C LEU A 197 -21.83 10.99 -5.62
N GLY A 198 -22.32 10.52 -6.80
CA GLY A 198 -22.82 11.35 -7.87
C GLY A 198 -21.91 11.57 -9.07
N ALA A 199 -20.72 10.94 -9.13
CA ALA A 199 -19.79 11.10 -10.24
C ALA A 199 -20.27 10.39 -11.53
N GLU A 200 -19.94 10.95 -12.70
CA GLU A 200 -19.92 10.21 -13.96
C GLU A 200 -18.65 9.36 -14.01
N VAL A 201 -18.79 8.01 -13.99
CA VAL A 201 -17.68 7.09 -13.85
C VAL A 201 -17.45 6.27 -15.10
N ILE A 202 -16.26 6.40 -15.66
CA ILE A 202 -15.73 5.57 -16.75
C ILE A 202 -14.73 4.58 -16.15
N THR A 203 -14.88 3.28 -16.46
CA THR A 203 -14.08 2.24 -15.83
C THR A 203 -13.03 1.65 -16.77
N LEU A 204 -11.85 1.34 -16.22
CA LEU A 204 -10.77 0.54 -16.78
C LEU A 204 -10.40 -0.56 -15.79
N GLY A 205 -9.87 -1.68 -16.26
CA GLY A 205 -9.37 -2.73 -15.37
C GLY A 205 -10.44 -3.32 -14.46
N VAL A 206 -11.66 -3.56 -14.97
CA VAL A 206 -12.80 -4.08 -14.17
C VAL A 206 -13.30 -5.45 -14.63
N ASN A 207 -12.53 -6.15 -15.45
CA ASN A 207 -12.87 -7.48 -15.96
C ASN A 207 -11.80 -8.51 -15.58
N PRO A 208 -11.67 -8.86 -14.30
CA PRO A 208 -10.65 -9.79 -13.83
C PRO A 208 -10.90 -11.20 -14.40
N ASP A 209 -9.86 -11.81 -14.94
CA ASP A 209 -9.86 -13.20 -15.44
C ASP A 209 -9.01 -14.15 -14.57
N GLY A 210 -8.43 -13.63 -13.49
CA GLY A 210 -7.53 -14.35 -12.59
C GLY A 210 -6.06 -14.28 -12.95
N MET A 211 -5.71 -13.81 -14.16
CA MET A 211 -4.33 -13.74 -14.67
C MET A 211 -3.94 -12.33 -15.16
N ASN A 212 -4.87 -11.40 -15.19
CA ASN A 212 -4.67 -10.07 -15.74
C ASN A 212 -4.54 -8.95 -14.70
N ILE A 213 -4.47 -9.29 -13.40
CA ILE A 213 -4.28 -8.31 -12.33
C ILE A 213 -2.97 -7.53 -12.52
N ASN A 214 -3.02 -6.19 -12.39
CA ASN A 214 -1.89 -5.26 -12.59
C ASN A 214 -1.20 -5.32 -13.97
N LYS A 215 -1.76 -6.03 -14.94
CA LYS A 215 -1.14 -6.19 -16.25
C LYS A 215 -1.38 -4.96 -17.10
N GLU A 216 -0.33 -4.14 -17.27
CA GLU A 216 -0.35 -2.90 -18.06
C GLU A 216 -1.46 -1.92 -17.64
N CYS A 217 -1.83 -1.90 -16.36
CA CYS A 217 -2.90 -1.08 -15.80
C CYS A 217 -2.68 -0.81 -14.30
N GLY A 218 -3.54 0.01 -13.73
CA GLY A 218 -3.56 0.34 -12.31
C GLY A 218 -2.44 1.28 -11.86
N ALA A 219 -2.20 1.32 -10.55
CA ALA A 219 -1.28 2.27 -9.92
C ALA A 219 0.20 2.12 -10.34
N THR A 220 0.59 0.98 -10.87
CA THR A 220 1.96 0.73 -11.36
C THR A 220 2.18 1.15 -12.80
N ASP A 221 1.11 1.25 -13.59
CA ASP A 221 1.17 1.66 -14.99
C ASP A 221 -0.06 2.50 -15.37
N VAL A 222 0.07 3.80 -15.26
CA VAL A 222 -1.04 4.75 -15.49
C VAL A 222 -1.20 5.17 -16.96
N ARG A 223 -0.42 4.60 -17.91
CA ARG A 223 -0.44 5.04 -19.31
C ARG A 223 -1.82 4.91 -19.97
N GLN A 224 -2.52 3.82 -19.72
CA GLN A 224 -3.89 3.64 -20.21
C GLN A 224 -4.86 4.64 -19.58
N LEU A 225 -4.70 4.89 -18.29
CA LEU A 225 -5.50 5.88 -17.57
C LEU A 225 -5.27 7.29 -18.13
N GLN A 226 -4.00 7.70 -18.36
CA GLN A 226 -3.66 9.00 -18.95
C GLN A 226 -4.32 9.18 -20.32
N ALA A 227 -4.17 8.19 -21.20
CA ALA A 227 -4.79 8.22 -22.52
C ALA A 227 -6.32 8.32 -22.45
N ARG A 228 -6.94 7.60 -21.51
CA ARG A 228 -8.40 7.59 -21.35
C ARG A 228 -8.92 8.92 -20.77
N VAL A 229 -8.24 9.49 -19.78
CA VAL A 229 -8.59 10.80 -19.20
C VAL A 229 -8.62 11.87 -20.30
N LEU A 230 -7.59 11.93 -21.14
CA LEU A 230 -7.53 12.88 -22.25
C LEU A 230 -8.61 12.63 -23.31
N ALA A 231 -8.83 11.37 -23.71
CA ALA A 231 -9.83 11.01 -24.73
C ALA A 231 -11.27 11.36 -24.29
N GLU A 232 -11.58 11.11 -23.02
CA GLU A 232 -12.91 11.36 -22.46
C GLU A 232 -13.08 12.80 -21.95
N LYS A 233 -12.00 13.59 -21.94
CA LYS A 233 -11.97 14.92 -21.32
C LYS A 233 -12.47 14.85 -19.87
N ALA A 234 -11.97 13.88 -19.13
CA ALA A 234 -12.34 13.67 -17.74
C ALA A 234 -11.63 14.67 -16.83
N ASP A 235 -12.24 14.98 -15.70
CA ASP A 235 -11.68 15.91 -14.72
C ASP A 235 -10.52 15.30 -13.96
N ILE A 236 -10.54 13.97 -13.77
CA ILE A 236 -9.52 13.23 -13.03
C ILE A 236 -9.53 11.75 -13.40
N GLY A 237 -8.38 11.11 -13.31
CA GLY A 237 -8.19 9.67 -13.33
C GLY A 237 -7.73 9.15 -11.98
N LEU A 238 -8.26 7.99 -11.55
CA LEU A 238 -7.87 7.29 -10.32
C LEU A 238 -7.42 5.88 -10.69
N ALA A 239 -6.20 5.49 -10.31
CA ALA A 239 -5.65 4.16 -10.52
C ALA A 239 -5.33 3.50 -9.19
N TYR A 240 -5.90 2.33 -8.95
CA TYR A 240 -5.61 1.49 -7.79
C TYR A 240 -4.62 0.38 -8.15
N ASP A 241 -3.98 -0.21 -7.17
CA ASP A 241 -3.24 -1.45 -7.35
C ASP A 241 -4.13 -2.68 -7.09
N GLY A 242 -3.58 -3.86 -7.27
CA GLY A 242 -4.35 -5.11 -7.26
C GLY A 242 -5.16 -5.39 -6.00
N ASP A 243 -4.74 -4.91 -4.83
CA ASP A 243 -5.48 -5.07 -3.57
C ASP A 243 -6.01 -3.75 -2.98
N GLY A 244 -5.85 -2.65 -3.72
CA GLY A 244 -6.52 -1.38 -3.43
C GLY A 244 -5.99 -0.61 -2.23
N ASP A 245 -4.82 -0.96 -1.72
CA ASP A 245 -4.18 -0.23 -0.63
C ASP A 245 -3.38 0.98 -1.11
N ARG A 246 -3.18 1.12 -2.44
CA ARG A 246 -2.48 2.23 -3.11
C ARG A 246 -3.36 2.93 -4.13
N ILE A 247 -3.04 4.20 -4.36
CA ILE A 247 -3.66 5.03 -5.39
C ILE A 247 -2.62 5.91 -6.08
N MET A 248 -2.71 6.00 -7.39
CA MET A 248 -2.11 7.04 -8.24
C MET A 248 -3.21 7.81 -8.92
N MET A 249 -2.96 9.06 -9.25
CA MET A 249 -3.96 9.88 -9.94
C MET A 249 -3.40 10.44 -11.24
N VAL A 250 -4.31 10.90 -12.09
CA VAL A 250 -4.00 11.59 -13.33
C VAL A 250 -4.90 12.82 -13.41
N ASP A 251 -4.33 14.00 -13.65
CA ASP A 251 -5.09 15.22 -13.80
C ASP A 251 -5.73 15.34 -15.21
N HIS A 252 -6.54 16.33 -15.42
CA HIS A 252 -7.26 16.58 -16.69
C HIS A 252 -6.32 16.89 -17.87
N LEU A 253 -5.04 17.20 -17.61
CA LEU A 253 -4.01 17.41 -18.63
C LEU A 253 -3.24 16.11 -18.96
N GLY A 254 -3.58 15.01 -18.29
CA GLY A 254 -2.90 13.72 -18.45
C GLY A 254 -1.62 13.58 -17.62
N GLU A 255 -1.35 14.52 -16.71
CA GLU A 255 -0.17 14.46 -15.85
C GLU A 255 -0.41 13.52 -14.67
N LYS A 256 0.61 12.67 -14.39
CA LYS A 256 0.58 11.76 -13.25
C LYS A 256 0.77 12.52 -11.94
N VAL A 257 -0.06 12.21 -10.95
CA VAL A 257 0.02 12.69 -9.57
C VAL A 257 0.31 11.51 -8.65
N ASP A 258 1.45 11.54 -7.99
CA ASP A 258 1.96 10.45 -7.15
C ASP A 258 1.56 10.58 -5.66
N GLY A 259 1.99 9.61 -4.84
CA GLY A 259 1.68 9.57 -3.42
C GLY A 259 2.17 10.79 -2.64
N ASP A 260 3.28 11.40 -3.03
CA ASP A 260 3.81 12.59 -2.36
C ASP A 260 2.93 13.82 -2.63
N GLN A 261 2.46 13.98 -3.87
CA GLN A 261 1.54 15.06 -4.23
C GLN A 261 0.15 14.85 -3.61
N ILE A 262 -0.34 13.61 -3.58
CA ILE A 262 -1.58 13.24 -2.87
C ILE A 262 -1.48 13.60 -1.39
N LEU A 263 -0.37 13.23 -0.74
CA LEU A 263 -0.08 13.54 0.65
C LEU A 263 -0.06 15.05 0.91
N TYR A 264 0.59 15.82 0.03
CA TYR A 264 0.61 17.28 0.09
C TYR A 264 -0.80 17.89 0.05
N ILE A 265 -1.64 17.44 -0.92
CA ILE A 265 -3.02 17.94 -1.07
C ILE A 265 -3.83 17.68 0.20
N ILE A 266 -3.77 16.44 0.73
CA ILE A 266 -4.52 16.06 1.93
C ILE A 266 -4.02 16.84 3.15
N ALA A 267 -2.70 17.01 3.31
CA ALA A 267 -2.11 17.75 4.41
C ALA A 267 -2.52 19.23 4.39
N ARG A 268 -2.44 19.87 3.20
CA ARG A 268 -2.84 21.27 3.00
C ARG A 268 -4.33 21.49 3.30
N GLU A 269 -5.18 20.60 2.79
CA GLU A 269 -6.62 20.69 3.06
C GLU A 269 -6.91 20.45 4.55
N GLY A 270 -6.28 19.46 5.17
CA GLY A 270 -6.40 19.18 6.60
C GLY A 270 -5.96 20.36 7.48
N LEU A 271 -4.87 21.06 7.11
CA LEU A 271 -4.44 22.29 7.78
C LEU A 271 -5.48 23.39 7.64
N ARG A 272 -5.98 23.62 6.41
CA ARG A 272 -6.97 24.65 6.11
C ARG A 272 -8.28 24.46 6.89
N GLN A 273 -8.68 23.20 7.11
CA GLN A 273 -9.88 22.83 7.85
C GLN A 273 -9.64 22.73 9.39
N GLY A 274 -8.41 22.93 9.85
CA GLY A 274 -8.05 22.74 11.27
C GLY A 274 -8.16 21.29 11.74
N GLN A 275 -8.09 20.33 10.80
CA GLN A 275 -8.23 18.89 11.07
C GLN A 275 -6.89 18.15 11.08
N LEU A 276 -5.81 18.77 10.57
CA LEU A 276 -4.48 18.16 10.59
C LEU A 276 -3.96 18.04 12.02
N ARG A 277 -3.75 16.81 12.49
CA ARG A 277 -3.25 16.53 13.83
C ARG A 277 -1.75 16.26 13.82
N GLY A 278 -0.97 17.29 14.16
CA GLY A 278 0.49 17.24 14.19
C GLY A 278 1.11 17.48 12.82
N GLY A 279 2.04 16.62 12.43
CA GLY A 279 2.74 16.71 11.16
C GLY A 279 2.42 15.56 10.21
N VAL A 280 3.28 15.41 9.22
CA VAL A 280 3.15 14.44 8.13
C VAL A 280 4.36 13.52 8.10
N VAL A 281 4.16 12.23 7.88
CA VAL A 281 5.23 11.25 7.71
C VAL A 281 5.31 10.82 6.23
N GLY A 282 6.48 11.02 5.63
CA GLY A 282 6.87 10.41 4.37
C GLY A 282 7.92 9.33 4.58
N THR A 283 8.53 8.89 3.49
CA THR A 283 9.64 7.92 3.55
C THR A 283 10.97 8.57 3.15
N LEU A 284 12.04 7.80 3.25
CA LEU A 284 13.34 8.20 2.69
C LEU A 284 13.28 8.43 1.17
N MET A 285 12.28 7.87 0.49
CA MET A 285 12.10 8.04 -0.96
C MET A 285 11.15 9.19 -1.32
N SER A 286 10.43 9.77 -0.35
CA SER A 286 9.56 10.93 -0.61
C SER A 286 10.37 12.10 -1.17
N ASN A 287 9.83 12.74 -2.19
CA ASN A 287 10.48 13.82 -2.91
C ASN A 287 10.80 15.01 -1.98
N MET A 288 11.96 15.63 -2.13
CA MET A 288 12.34 16.80 -1.34
C MET A 288 11.40 17.98 -1.57
N GLY A 289 10.77 18.07 -2.75
CA GLY A 289 9.74 19.06 -3.05
C GLY A 289 8.55 19.01 -2.08
N LEU A 290 8.16 17.80 -1.63
CA LEU A 290 7.14 17.63 -0.57
C LEU A 290 7.58 18.28 0.74
N GLU A 291 8.80 17.99 1.20
CA GLU A 291 9.34 18.55 2.44
C GLU A 291 9.41 20.08 2.39
N LEU A 292 9.85 20.64 1.26
CA LEU A 292 9.92 22.08 1.06
C LEU A 292 8.52 22.73 1.05
N ALA A 293 7.55 22.10 0.37
CA ALA A 293 6.17 22.60 0.29
C ALA A 293 5.48 22.55 1.66
N LEU A 294 5.64 21.45 2.42
CA LEU A 294 5.10 21.34 3.78
C LEU A 294 5.75 22.36 4.73
N LYS A 295 7.06 22.60 4.61
CA LYS A 295 7.78 23.62 5.39
C LYS A 295 7.22 25.03 5.12
N GLN A 296 6.88 25.36 3.88
CA GLN A 296 6.27 26.65 3.53
C GLN A 296 4.88 26.83 4.19
N LEU A 297 4.15 25.73 4.38
CA LEU A 297 2.86 25.73 5.08
C LEU A 297 3.00 25.66 6.61
N GLY A 298 4.23 25.57 7.16
CA GLY A 298 4.46 25.40 8.58
C GLY A 298 4.07 24.00 9.10
N ILE A 299 3.93 23.02 8.23
CA ILE A 299 3.58 21.65 8.59
C ILE A 299 4.86 20.86 8.91
N PRO A 300 5.01 20.29 10.12
CA PRO A 300 6.15 19.43 10.45
C PRO A 300 6.18 18.19 9.56
N PHE A 301 7.38 17.82 9.10
CA PHE A 301 7.60 16.63 8.26
C PHE A 301 8.63 15.70 8.91
N ALA A 302 8.39 14.40 8.84
CA ALA A 302 9.33 13.38 9.27
C ALA A 302 9.46 12.28 8.22
N ARG A 303 10.68 11.73 8.08
CA ARG A 303 10.96 10.61 7.18
C ARG A 303 11.05 9.30 7.96
N ALA A 304 10.33 8.29 7.49
CA ALA A 304 10.47 6.90 7.92
C ALA A 304 11.34 6.10 6.94
N LYS A 305 11.76 4.91 7.31
CA LYS A 305 12.28 3.92 6.35
C LYS A 305 11.20 3.60 5.31
N VAL A 306 11.62 3.09 4.16
CA VAL A 306 10.69 2.65 3.10
C VAL A 306 9.91 1.42 3.58
N GLY A 307 8.61 1.46 3.43
CA GLY A 307 7.66 0.43 3.85
C GLY A 307 6.58 1.03 4.76
N ASP A 308 5.34 0.67 4.48
CA ASP A 308 4.13 1.15 5.18
C ASP A 308 4.20 0.93 6.69
N ARG A 309 4.77 -0.19 7.13
CA ARG A 309 4.99 -0.50 8.54
C ARG A 309 5.82 0.58 9.24
N TYR A 310 6.92 1.03 8.62
CA TYR A 310 7.78 2.06 9.19
C TYR A 310 7.12 3.44 9.20
N VAL A 311 6.28 3.72 8.21
CA VAL A 311 5.45 4.94 8.20
C VAL A 311 4.48 4.90 9.37
N LEU A 312 3.78 3.78 9.59
CA LEU A 312 2.85 3.59 10.70
C LEU A 312 3.54 3.71 12.07
N GLU A 313 4.68 3.04 12.26
CA GLU A 313 5.49 3.13 13.48
C GLU A 313 5.89 4.58 13.77
N LYS A 314 6.33 5.32 12.74
CA LYS A 314 6.71 6.73 12.90
C LYS A 314 5.51 7.64 13.20
N LEU A 315 4.34 7.36 12.65
CA LEU A 315 3.09 8.05 12.98
C LEU A 315 2.72 7.84 14.45
N GLN A 316 2.82 6.61 14.93
CA GLN A 316 2.55 6.27 16.34
C GLN A 316 3.57 6.93 17.28
N GLU A 317 4.87 6.86 16.97
CA GLU A 317 5.94 7.52 17.74
C GLU A 317 5.70 9.03 17.90
N LYS A 318 5.26 9.69 16.82
CA LYS A 318 5.03 11.14 16.80
C LYS A 318 3.65 11.54 17.31
N GLY A 319 2.71 10.63 17.47
CA GLY A 319 1.31 10.92 17.70
C GLY A 319 0.62 11.61 16.51
N TRP A 320 1.16 11.46 15.30
CA TRP A 320 0.63 12.01 14.06
C TRP A 320 -0.33 11.06 13.37
N ARG A 321 -1.14 11.57 12.42
CA ARG A 321 -2.24 10.81 11.84
C ARG A 321 -2.18 10.64 10.34
N LEU A 322 -1.30 11.37 9.64
CA LEU A 322 -1.21 11.42 8.19
C LEU A 322 0.19 11.05 7.72
N GLY A 323 0.31 10.06 6.86
CA GLY A 323 1.56 9.67 6.23
C GLY A 323 1.34 8.94 4.92
N ALA A 324 2.38 8.90 4.08
CA ALA A 324 2.32 8.15 2.83
C ALA A 324 3.70 7.73 2.33
N GLU A 325 3.67 6.81 1.37
CA GLU A 325 4.77 6.51 0.47
C GLU A 325 4.50 7.15 -0.91
N ASN A 326 5.54 7.53 -1.62
CA ASN A 326 5.42 8.03 -3.00
C ASN A 326 4.77 7.01 -3.95
N SER A 327 4.76 5.72 -3.59
CA SER A 327 4.08 4.63 -4.30
C SER A 327 2.54 4.69 -4.21
N GLY A 328 1.98 5.67 -3.49
CA GLY A 328 0.54 5.87 -3.36
C GLY A 328 -0.12 5.16 -2.17
N HIS A 329 0.65 4.51 -1.29
CA HIS A 329 0.13 3.96 -0.04
C HIS A 329 -0.06 5.09 0.98
N VAL A 330 -1.29 5.54 1.17
CA VAL A 330 -1.63 6.70 2.02
C VAL A 330 -2.34 6.23 3.28
N ILE A 331 -1.79 6.57 4.44
CA ILE A 331 -2.30 6.21 5.77
C ILE A 331 -3.00 7.42 6.39
N LEU A 332 -4.27 7.27 6.70
CA LEU A 332 -5.17 8.27 7.29
C LEU A 332 -5.75 7.73 8.60
N LEU A 333 -4.97 7.77 9.70
CA LEU A 333 -5.33 7.13 10.98
C LEU A 333 -6.59 7.70 11.66
N ASP A 334 -7.07 8.86 11.22
CA ASP A 334 -8.37 9.40 11.64
C ASP A 334 -9.56 8.74 10.91
N LYS A 335 -9.32 7.96 9.85
CA LYS A 335 -10.35 7.32 9.02
C LYS A 335 -10.17 5.80 8.94
N THR A 336 -8.95 5.33 8.73
CA THR A 336 -8.61 3.92 8.50
C THR A 336 -7.45 3.48 9.39
N THR A 337 -7.22 2.18 9.50
CA THR A 337 -6.10 1.62 10.28
C THR A 337 -4.91 1.21 9.42
N THR A 338 -5.06 1.26 8.11
CA THR A 338 -4.02 0.92 7.10
C THR A 338 -4.17 1.84 5.89
N GLY A 339 -3.29 1.75 4.91
CA GLY A 339 -3.47 2.44 3.63
C GLY A 339 -4.75 2.01 2.93
N ASP A 340 -5.44 2.98 2.33
CA ASP A 340 -6.71 2.79 1.65
C ASP A 340 -6.78 3.74 0.45
N GLY A 341 -6.62 3.19 -0.76
CA GLY A 341 -6.62 3.98 -1.98
C GLY A 341 -7.96 4.69 -2.24
N ILE A 342 -9.08 4.04 -1.91
CA ILE A 342 -10.42 4.63 -2.13
C ILE A 342 -10.63 5.79 -1.17
N VAL A 343 -10.35 5.61 0.11
CA VAL A 343 -10.48 6.67 1.12
C VAL A 343 -9.52 7.83 0.82
N ALA A 344 -8.27 7.55 0.45
CA ALA A 344 -7.31 8.59 0.05
C ALA A 344 -7.80 9.39 -1.17
N GLY A 345 -8.32 8.68 -2.19
CA GLY A 345 -8.94 9.29 -3.36
C GLY A 345 -10.09 10.24 -3.00
N LEU A 346 -10.96 9.81 -2.10
CA LEU A 346 -12.08 10.62 -1.62
C LEU A 346 -11.62 11.88 -0.87
N GLN A 347 -10.49 11.86 -0.16
CA GLN A 347 -9.97 13.08 0.48
C GLN A 347 -9.46 14.09 -0.55
N VAL A 348 -8.82 13.64 -1.64
CA VAL A 348 -8.42 14.53 -2.74
C VAL A 348 -9.64 15.08 -3.46
N LEU A 349 -10.64 14.25 -3.77
CA LEU A 349 -11.90 14.68 -4.36
C LEU A 349 -12.65 15.69 -3.45
N THR A 350 -12.59 15.49 -2.12
CA THR A 350 -13.11 16.48 -1.15
C THR A 350 -12.40 17.82 -1.31
N ALA A 351 -11.08 17.84 -1.44
CA ALA A 351 -10.32 19.08 -1.65
C ALA A 351 -10.67 19.74 -2.99
N MET A 352 -10.84 18.97 -4.06
CA MET A 352 -11.26 19.50 -5.37
C MET A 352 -12.62 20.18 -5.30
N VAL A 353 -13.63 19.47 -4.79
CA VAL A 353 -15.02 19.97 -4.72
C VAL A 353 -15.13 21.19 -3.79
N ARG A 354 -14.54 21.10 -2.59
CA ARG A 354 -14.63 22.16 -1.58
C ARG A 354 -13.96 23.47 -2.01
N ASN A 355 -12.88 23.35 -2.76
CA ASN A 355 -12.11 24.51 -3.22
C ASN A 355 -12.48 24.97 -4.64
N HIS A 356 -13.33 24.23 -5.35
CA HIS A 356 -13.60 24.43 -6.78
C HIS A 356 -12.32 24.50 -7.61
N MET A 357 -11.38 23.60 -7.33
CA MET A 357 -10.08 23.53 -7.99
C MET A 357 -9.90 22.19 -8.70
N SER A 358 -9.21 22.22 -9.84
CA SER A 358 -8.77 20.99 -10.49
C SER A 358 -7.66 20.29 -9.68
N LEU A 359 -7.44 18.99 -9.96
CA LEU A 359 -6.31 18.27 -9.37
C LEU A 359 -4.97 18.94 -9.71
N HIS A 360 -4.81 19.40 -10.96
CA HIS A 360 -3.65 20.15 -11.42
C HIS A 360 -3.36 21.38 -10.53
N ASP A 361 -4.40 22.21 -10.30
CA ASP A 361 -4.27 23.42 -9.48
C ASP A 361 -3.96 23.07 -8.01
N LEU A 362 -4.52 21.98 -7.50
CA LEU A 362 -4.21 21.51 -6.15
C LEU A 362 -2.74 21.09 -5.99
N CYS A 363 -2.09 20.58 -7.04
CA CYS A 363 -0.67 20.24 -7.04
C CYS A 363 0.26 21.45 -7.15
N SER A 364 -0.22 22.61 -7.63
CA SER A 364 0.62 23.77 -8.00
C SER A 364 1.50 24.33 -6.87
N GLY A 365 1.15 24.07 -5.62
CA GLY A 365 1.95 24.48 -4.44
C GLY A 365 3.12 23.55 -4.09
N MET A 366 3.29 22.44 -4.80
CA MET A 366 4.38 21.49 -4.61
C MET A 366 5.08 21.23 -5.95
N LYS A 367 6.34 21.60 -6.05
CA LYS A 367 7.17 21.28 -7.20
C LYS A 367 7.94 20.00 -6.95
N LEU A 368 7.71 18.98 -7.78
CA LEU A 368 8.56 17.77 -7.78
C LEU A 368 9.97 18.15 -8.27
N LEU A 369 10.96 17.77 -7.51
CA LEU A 369 12.35 17.90 -7.92
C LEU A 369 12.78 16.67 -8.73
N PRO A 370 13.63 16.85 -9.76
CA PRO A 370 14.26 15.73 -10.45
C PRO A 370 14.90 14.76 -9.47
N GLN A 371 14.54 13.48 -9.57
CA GLN A 371 15.04 12.40 -8.74
C GLN A 371 15.49 11.24 -9.63
N ILE A 372 16.77 10.91 -9.58
CA ILE A 372 17.37 9.83 -10.38
C ILE A 372 17.73 8.67 -9.44
N LEU A 373 17.28 7.48 -9.82
CA LEU A 373 17.54 6.23 -9.11
C LEU A 373 18.33 5.27 -9.99
N VAL A 374 19.55 4.93 -9.59
CA VAL A 374 20.40 3.94 -10.25
C VAL A 374 20.56 2.71 -9.38
N ASN A 375 20.18 1.55 -9.91
CA ASN A 375 20.38 0.27 -9.23
C ASN A 375 21.73 -0.34 -9.63
N VAL A 376 22.60 -0.60 -8.68
CA VAL A 376 23.93 -1.16 -8.89
C VAL A 376 23.99 -2.53 -8.24
N ARG A 377 24.13 -3.59 -9.03
CA ARG A 377 24.39 -4.94 -8.53
C ARG A 377 25.83 -5.03 -8.05
N PHE A 378 26.06 -5.67 -6.93
CA PHE A 378 27.37 -6.01 -6.41
C PHE A 378 27.46 -7.50 -6.15
N SER A 379 28.65 -8.08 -6.32
CA SER A 379 28.90 -9.51 -6.24
C SER A 379 30.03 -9.86 -5.27
N GLY A 380 30.57 -8.87 -4.54
CA GLY A 380 31.69 -9.06 -3.61
C GLY A 380 31.26 -9.36 -2.18
N ASP A 381 32.18 -9.90 -1.37
CA ASP A 381 32.01 -10.07 0.06
C ASP A 381 32.11 -8.77 0.84
N THR A 382 32.52 -7.69 0.17
CA THR A 382 32.70 -6.34 0.75
C THR A 382 31.43 -5.53 0.61
N ASP A 383 31.00 -4.85 1.67
CA ASP A 383 29.89 -3.92 1.63
C ASP A 383 30.30 -2.62 0.94
N PRO A 384 29.77 -2.32 -0.28
CA PRO A 384 30.14 -1.08 -0.97
C PRO A 384 29.82 0.19 -0.19
N LEU A 385 28.85 0.16 0.73
CA LEU A 385 28.48 1.32 1.55
C LEU A 385 29.51 1.63 2.63
N GLU A 386 30.38 0.68 2.97
CA GLU A 386 31.47 0.88 3.92
C GLU A 386 32.79 1.31 3.24
N ASP A 387 32.85 1.23 1.91
CA ASP A 387 34.03 1.62 1.15
C ASP A 387 34.35 3.11 1.27
N ALA A 388 35.64 3.45 1.43
CA ALA A 388 36.10 4.81 1.65
C ALA A 388 35.92 5.69 0.40
N GLN A 389 36.08 5.14 -0.81
CA GLN A 389 35.91 5.87 -2.06
C GLN A 389 34.41 6.19 -2.29
N VAL A 390 33.53 5.25 -2.04
CA VAL A 390 32.08 5.46 -2.12
C VAL A 390 31.62 6.54 -1.14
N LYS A 391 32.11 6.51 0.10
CA LYS A 391 31.82 7.54 1.11
C LYS A 391 32.33 8.91 0.69
N ASN A 392 33.54 9.00 0.14
CA ASN A 392 34.11 10.27 -0.33
C ASN A 392 33.33 10.86 -1.49
N VAL A 393 33.04 10.06 -2.53
CA VAL A 393 32.28 10.51 -3.71
C VAL A 393 30.86 10.96 -3.31
N THR A 394 30.24 10.25 -2.35
CA THR A 394 28.93 10.65 -1.81
C THR A 394 29.00 12.00 -1.09
N ALA A 395 30.00 12.20 -0.22
CA ALA A 395 30.17 13.46 0.49
C ALA A 395 30.49 14.65 -0.44
N GLU A 396 31.24 14.41 -1.52
CA GLU A 396 31.48 15.42 -2.56
C GLU A 396 30.19 15.79 -3.28
N ALA A 397 29.39 14.80 -3.67
CA ALA A 397 28.09 15.01 -4.31
C ALA A 397 27.15 15.84 -3.43
N GLU A 398 27.06 15.54 -2.12
CA GLU A 398 26.29 16.33 -1.17
C GLU A 398 26.76 17.78 -1.08
N LYS A 399 28.08 18.03 -1.11
CA LYS A 399 28.64 19.39 -1.13
C LYS A 399 28.30 20.13 -2.42
N GLU A 400 28.34 19.45 -3.58
CA GLU A 400 27.98 20.04 -4.88
C GLU A 400 26.50 20.43 -4.95
N LEU A 401 25.61 19.65 -4.33
CA LEU A 401 24.19 19.97 -4.22
C LEU A 401 23.90 21.19 -3.33
N ARG A 402 24.83 21.60 -2.48
CA ARG A 402 24.78 22.84 -1.66
C ARG A 402 23.46 23.01 -0.87
N GLY A 403 22.90 21.93 -0.36
CA GLY A 403 21.62 21.94 0.34
C GLY A 403 20.38 22.12 -0.56
N ARG A 404 20.53 22.16 -1.89
CA ARG A 404 19.44 22.21 -2.88
C ARG A 404 19.09 20.83 -3.46
N GLY A 405 19.54 19.80 -2.80
CA GLY A 405 19.32 18.41 -3.15
C GLY A 405 19.84 17.50 -2.06
N ARG A 406 19.70 16.20 -2.25
CA ARG A 406 20.20 15.17 -1.32
C ARG A 406 20.62 13.90 -2.05
N VAL A 407 21.41 13.10 -1.38
CA VAL A 407 21.84 11.77 -1.82
C VAL A 407 21.28 10.72 -0.85
N LEU A 408 20.87 9.58 -1.35
CA LEU A 408 20.47 8.43 -0.56
C LEU A 408 21.04 7.16 -1.17
N LEU A 409 21.92 6.46 -0.41
CA LEU A 409 22.38 5.13 -0.75
C LEU A 409 21.77 4.12 0.20
N ARG A 410 21.23 3.03 -0.33
CA ARG A 410 20.70 1.95 0.49
C ARG A 410 20.80 0.60 -0.18
N LYS A 411 20.96 -0.45 0.61
CA LYS A 411 20.80 -1.83 0.15
C LYS A 411 19.35 -2.13 -0.21
N SER A 412 19.15 -2.93 -1.25
CA SER A 412 17.85 -3.57 -1.48
C SER A 412 17.61 -4.62 -0.39
N GLY A 413 16.36 -4.74 0.06
CA GLY A 413 16.00 -5.77 1.04
C GLY A 413 15.84 -7.17 0.43
N THR A 414 15.70 -7.26 -0.90
CA THR A 414 15.34 -8.50 -1.60
C THR A 414 16.36 -8.95 -2.63
N GLU A 415 17.26 -8.07 -3.07
CA GLU A 415 18.24 -8.35 -4.12
C GLU A 415 19.64 -7.85 -3.70
N PRO A 416 20.73 -8.46 -4.18
CA PRO A 416 22.10 -8.02 -3.91
C PRO A 416 22.44 -6.79 -4.76
N LEU A 417 21.79 -5.66 -4.44
CA LEU A 417 22.04 -4.38 -5.13
C LEU A 417 22.00 -3.20 -4.15
N ILE A 418 22.79 -2.17 -4.50
CA ILE A 418 22.75 -0.85 -3.89
C ILE A 418 21.85 0.03 -4.76
N ARG A 419 20.94 0.73 -4.13
CA ARG A 419 20.11 1.77 -4.76
C ARG A 419 20.74 3.12 -4.47
N VAL A 420 21.23 3.75 -5.52
CA VAL A 420 21.81 5.11 -5.50
C VAL A 420 20.72 6.07 -5.97
N MET A 421 20.26 6.94 -5.08
CA MET A 421 19.28 7.97 -5.39
C MET A 421 19.91 9.34 -5.17
N VAL A 422 19.80 10.20 -6.17
CA VAL A 422 20.14 11.63 -6.08
C VAL A 422 18.94 12.44 -6.52
N GLU A 423 18.60 13.48 -5.78
CA GLU A 423 17.56 14.43 -6.15
C GLU A 423 18.00 15.87 -5.90
N GLY A 424 17.45 16.82 -6.66
CA GLY A 424 17.79 18.23 -6.53
C GLY A 424 17.14 19.08 -7.63
N GLU A 425 17.39 20.39 -7.59
CA GLU A 425 16.76 21.36 -8.49
C GLU A 425 17.24 21.27 -9.94
N ASP A 426 18.49 20.87 -10.16
CA ASP A 426 19.16 20.80 -11.46
C ASP A 426 19.26 19.35 -11.92
N GLU A 427 18.46 18.98 -12.92
CA GLU A 427 18.35 17.61 -13.43
C GLU A 427 19.69 17.11 -14.04
N ALA A 428 20.43 17.97 -14.74
CA ALA A 428 21.70 17.59 -15.34
C ALA A 428 22.75 17.27 -14.27
N LEU A 429 22.83 18.10 -13.22
CA LEU A 429 23.69 17.86 -12.08
C LEU A 429 23.30 16.58 -11.33
N VAL A 430 22.00 16.40 -11.03
CA VAL A 430 21.47 15.22 -10.34
C VAL A 430 21.81 13.93 -11.09
N THR A 431 21.63 13.93 -12.42
CA THR A 431 21.97 12.80 -13.28
C THR A 431 23.45 12.47 -13.25
N ALA A 432 24.31 13.50 -13.40
CA ALA A 432 25.76 13.31 -13.37
C ALA A 432 26.26 12.76 -12.02
N LEU A 433 25.72 13.28 -10.91
CA LEU A 433 26.07 12.83 -9.56
C LEU A 433 25.60 11.40 -9.29
N ALA A 434 24.37 11.04 -9.72
CA ALA A 434 23.86 9.68 -9.57
C ALA A 434 24.73 8.64 -10.28
N HIS A 435 25.13 8.92 -11.50
CA HIS A 435 26.04 8.03 -12.25
C HIS A 435 27.44 7.98 -11.65
N ARG A 436 28.02 9.12 -11.24
CA ARG A 436 29.32 9.15 -10.58
C ARG A 436 29.37 8.28 -9.32
N ILE A 437 28.34 8.36 -8.48
CA ILE A 437 28.24 7.53 -7.28
C ILE A 437 28.02 6.07 -7.66
N ALA A 438 27.14 5.79 -8.64
CA ALA A 438 26.90 4.44 -9.12
C ALA A 438 28.15 3.75 -9.66
N ASP A 439 28.99 4.50 -10.38
CA ASP A 439 30.27 3.98 -10.89
C ASP A 439 31.28 3.72 -9.76
N ALA A 440 31.32 4.55 -8.72
CA ALA A 440 32.12 4.26 -7.53
C ALA A 440 31.64 3.00 -6.80
N VAL A 441 30.33 2.78 -6.70
CA VAL A 441 29.75 1.55 -6.13
C VAL A 441 30.08 0.31 -6.96
N LYS A 442 30.10 0.41 -8.30
CA LYS A 442 30.48 -0.71 -9.19
C LYS A 442 31.95 -1.09 -9.11
N ALA A 443 32.81 -0.17 -8.71
CA ALA A 443 34.26 -0.38 -8.68
C ALA A 443 34.72 -1.17 -7.42
N VAL A 444 33.85 -1.38 -6.45
CA VAL A 444 34.05 -2.18 -5.22
C VAL A 444 33.62 -3.63 -5.46
#